data_9d60cfce5cd6d72720d8b70c5862746b
#
_entry.id   9d60cfce5cd6d72720d8b70c5862746b
#
_cell.length_a   1.000
_cell.length_b   1.000
_cell.length_c   1.000
_cell.angle_alpha   90.00
_cell.angle_beta   90.00
_cell.angle_gamma   90.00
#
_symmetry.space_group_name_H-M   'P 1'
#
loop_
_entity.id
_entity.type
_entity.pdbx_description
1 polymer ?
#
loop_
_entity_poly.entity_id
_entity_poly.type
_entity_poly.pdbx_seq_one_letter_code
_entity_poly.pdbx_strand_id
1 'polypeptide(L)'
;MKMPGLLKEKNNSLSGIIILLLSVLVIGTTGIFSCNRVDKLVPQRPEVRDFTNPNIIIVLGDDVGYEIPNYTGGESYETPNIDRLANSGMQFTRCVGTPLCTPSRFELLTGKYNLRNYFVDSWGSMGRDQNTIANLLRSKGYATYAAGKWQLDGGDTSLKMLGFDEYSITNPYKIAGSVGEEDGLNLYKNPKIYTNGNYLATELTLGKYGEDIMRDSVFSFIERNKENPFFVYWAPNLCHKPFQPTPDHPDFASYDPSIGQQDGDTIYYPSMVKYYDQELGALYDKVNSLGIANNTLILYIIGDNGTESDINSLYNGQIVPGGKGKTV
;
A
#
# COMPACT_ATOMS: atom_id res chain seq x y z
N MET A 1 -24.85 -19.53 -57.53
CA MET A 1 -24.50 -20.23 -58.77
C MET A 1 -23.57 -21.38 -58.37
N LYS A 2 -24.13 -22.57 -58.43
CA LYS A 2 -23.53 -23.92 -58.63
C LYS A 2 -22.24 -24.29 -57.89
N MET A 3 -22.38 -25.13 -56.88
CA MET A 3 -21.61 -26.38 -56.75
C MET A 3 -21.75 -27.25 -58.02
N PRO A 4 -20.93 -28.22 -58.35
CA PRO A 4 -20.72 -29.50 -57.66
C PRO A 4 -19.28 -30.06 -57.80
N GLY A 5 -18.84 -31.12 -57.28
CA GLY A 5 -19.32 -32.44 -56.82
C GLY A 5 -18.09 -33.34 -56.76
N LEU A 6 -18.03 -34.13 -55.78
CA LEU A 6 -18.34 -35.57 -55.72
C LEU A 6 -17.33 -36.58 -56.31
N LEU A 7 -16.84 -37.43 -55.37
CA LEU A 7 -16.61 -38.90 -55.48
C LEU A 7 -15.39 -39.38 -56.24
N LYS A 8 -14.61 -40.38 -55.77
CA LYS A 8 -14.86 -41.78 -55.38
C LYS A 8 -13.58 -42.38 -54.83
N GLU A 9 -13.60 -43.07 -53.75
CA GLU A 9 -13.56 -44.55 -53.55
C GLU A 9 -12.56 -45.36 -54.43
N LYS A 10 -11.71 -46.16 -53.83
CA LYS A 10 -11.72 -47.64 -53.68
C LYS A 10 -10.33 -48.20 -53.35
N ASN A 11 -10.25 -48.93 -52.37
CA ASN A 11 -10.27 -50.35 -52.07
C ASN A 11 -8.94 -51.10 -52.02
N ASN A 12 -8.77 -51.75 -50.91
CA ASN A 12 -8.33 -53.14 -50.67
C ASN A 12 -6.97 -53.63 -51.19
N SER A 13 -6.15 -54.13 -50.30
CA SER A 13 -6.07 -55.58 -50.08
C SER A 13 -5.07 -55.96 -48.99
N LEU A 14 -5.54 -56.72 -48.13
CA LEU A 14 -5.01 -57.87 -47.39
C LEU A 14 -3.65 -58.44 -47.84
N SER A 15 -2.96 -58.89 -46.82
CA SER A 15 -2.18 -60.11 -46.70
C SER A 15 -0.75 -59.93 -46.20
N GLY A 16 -0.45 -60.62 -45.14
CA GLY A 16 0.86 -61.16 -44.88
C GLY A 16 1.23 -61.23 -43.40
N ILE A 17 0.65 -62.20 -42.69
CA ILE A 17 1.20 -62.70 -41.44
C ILE A 17 2.52 -63.36 -41.68
N ILE A 18 3.60 -62.91 -41.05
CA ILE A 18 4.76 -63.76 -40.77
C ILE A 18 5.15 -63.52 -39.31
N ILE A 19 4.88 -64.49 -38.51
CA ILE A 19 5.42 -64.67 -37.16
C ILE A 19 6.83 -65.18 -37.33
N LEU A 20 7.78 -64.41 -36.80
CA LEU A 20 9.12 -64.95 -36.55
C LEU A 20 9.49 -64.71 -35.08
N LEU A 21 9.33 -65.80 -34.34
CA LEU A 21 9.87 -65.98 -33.00
C LEU A 21 11.41 -66.01 -33.10
N LEU A 22 12.06 -65.01 -32.59
CA LEU A 22 13.47 -65.07 -32.24
C LEU A 22 13.63 -64.76 -30.78
N SER A 23 13.74 -65.81 -30.01
CA SER A 23 14.19 -65.83 -28.62
C SER A 23 15.66 -65.42 -28.59
N VAL A 24 15.94 -64.23 -28.12
CA VAL A 24 17.28 -63.87 -27.68
C VAL A 24 17.25 -63.68 -26.18
N LEU A 25 17.83 -64.65 -25.55
CA LEU A 25 18.17 -64.65 -24.12
C LEU A 25 19.21 -63.58 -23.88
N VAL A 26 18.82 -62.42 -23.32
CA VAL A 26 19.76 -61.48 -22.78
C VAL A 26 19.64 -61.52 -21.27
N ILE A 27 20.72 -62.01 -20.69
CA ILE A 27 20.97 -62.12 -19.26
C ILE A 27 20.73 -60.76 -18.61
N GLY A 28 19.79 -60.75 -17.68
CA GLY A 28 19.50 -59.56 -16.93
C GLY A 28 20.60 -59.09 -16.05
N THR A 29 21.01 -57.85 -16.20
CA THR A 29 21.48 -57.09 -15.10
C THR A 29 20.27 -56.27 -14.62
N THR A 30 19.72 -56.69 -13.51
CA THR A 30 18.74 -55.91 -12.78
C THR A 30 19.38 -54.66 -12.25
N GLY A 31 19.52 -53.65 -13.15
CA GLY A 31 19.71 -52.29 -12.73
C GLY A 31 18.42 -51.87 -12.01
N ILE A 32 18.45 -51.90 -10.71
CA ILE A 32 17.46 -51.23 -9.88
C ILE A 32 17.61 -49.74 -10.19
N PHE A 33 16.85 -49.27 -11.18
CA PHE A 33 16.61 -47.84 -11.27
C PHE A 33 15.80 -47.48 -10.01
N SER A 34 16.53 -47.22 -8.94
CA SER A 34 16.03 -46.42 -7.83
C SER A 34 15.55 -45.11 -8.47
N CYS A 35 14.25 -45.02 -8.65
CA CYS A 35 13.61 -43.76 -8.90
C CYS A 35 13.87 -42.93 -7.65
N ASN A 36 15.04 -42.26 -7.62
CA ASN A 36 15.23 -41.18 -6.69
C ASN A 36 14.10 -40.20 -7.03
N ARG A 37 12.99 -40.32 -6.30
CA ARG A 37 12.10 -39.22 -6.11
C ARG A 37 13.01 -38.05 -5.74
N VAL A 38 13.27 -37.19 -6.71
CA VAL A 38 13.58 -35.82 -6.43
C VAL A 38 12.30 -35.38 -5.70
N ASP A 39 12.35 -35.43 -4.38
CA ASP A 39 11.42 -34.64 -3.58
C ASP A 39 11.63 -33.22 -4.07
N LYS A 40 10.85 -32.85 -5.09
CA LYS A 40 10.65 -31.46 -5.40
C LYS A 40 10.33 -30.87 -4.06
N LEU A 41 11.20 -30.00 -3.59
CA LEU A 41 10.95 -29.16 -2.44
C LEU A 41 9.58 -28.52 -2.73
N VAL A 42 8.53 -29.20 -2.27
CA VAL A 42 7.23 -28.57 -2.18
C VAL A 42 7.52 -27.39 -1.26
N PRO A 43 7.38 -26.16 -1.73
CA PRO A 43 7.56 -25.03 -0.85
C PRO A 43 6.74 -25.35 0.39
N GLN A 44 7.39 -25.48 1.52
CA GLN A 44 6.68 -25.71 2.77
C GLN A 44 5.67 -24.58 2.83
N ARG A 45 4.37 -24.92 2.82
CA ARG A 45 3.36 -23.90 3.13
C ARG A 45 3.86 -23.24 4.41
N PRO A 46 4.06 -21.91 4.40
CA PRO A 46 4.39 -21.23 5.64
C PRO A 46 3.36 -21.70 6.66
N GLU A 47 3.82 -22.05 7.85
CA GLU A 47 2.94 -22.47 8.94
C GLU A 47 1.74 -21.52 8.93
N VAL A 48 0.55 -22.08 8.80
CA VAL A 48 -0.68 -21.30 8.89
C VAL A 48 -0.71 -20.80 10.32
N ARG A 49 -0.23 -19.58 10.53
CA ARG A 49 -0.32 -18.92 11.83
C ARG A 49 -1.79 -18.79 12.14
N ASP A 50 -2.23 -19.38 13.21
CA ASP A 50 -3.59 -19.24 13.70
C ASP A 50 -3.71 -17.86 14.35
N PHE A 51 -4.06 -16.87 13.54
CA PHE A 51 -4.27 -15.51 14.00
C PHE A 51 -5.62 -15.43 14.72
N THR A 52 -5.58 -15.44 16.01
CA THR A 52 -6.79 -15.17 16.82
C THR A 52 -6.90 -13.65 17.01
N ASN A 53 -7.80 -13.00 16.28
CA ASN A 53 -8.00 -11.54 16.29
C ASN A 53 -6.69 -10.75 16.09
N PRO A 54 -6.05 -10.84 14.90
CA PRO A 54 -4.78 -10.17 14.67
C PRO A 54 -4.91 -8.65 14.74
N ASN A 55 -3.88 -7.98 15.21
CA ASN A 55 -3.75 -6.54 14.98
C ASN A 55 -3.64 -6.27 13.49
N ILE A 56 -4.24 -5.18 13.03
CA ILE A 56 -4.24 -4.81 11.61
C ILE A 56 -3.73 -3.38 11.47
N ILE A 57 -2.68 -3.21 10.69
CA ILE A 57 -2.13 -1.90 10.36
C ILE A 57 -2.15 -1.76 8.83
N ILE A 58 -2.87 -0.78 8.33
CA ILE A 58 -2.83 -0.38 6.93
C ILE A 58 -1.97 0.88 6.83
N VAL A 59 -0.91 0.81 6.03
CA VAL A 59 -0.11 1.98 5.65
C VAL A 59 -0.41 2.29 4.20
N LEU A 60 -0.95 3.47 3.94
CA LEU A 60 -1.33 3.93 2.60
C LEU A 60 -0.38 5.03 2.14
N GLY A 61 0.52 4.70 1.20
CA GLY A 61 1.42 5.67 0.58
C GLY A 61 0.66 6.63 -0.33
N ASP A 62 1.07 7.89 -0.32
CA ASP A 62 0.49 8.96 -1.12
C ASP A 62 1.53 9.49 -2.12
N ASP A 63 1.18 9.53 -3.39
CA ASP A 63 2.08 9.92 -4.48
C ASP A 63 3.39 9.10 -4.53
N VAL A 64 3.32 7.85 -4.14
CA VAL A 64 4.38 6.87 -4.31
C VAL A 64 3.97 5.94 -5.44
N GLY A 65 4.65 6.02 -6.58
CA GLY A 65 4.37 5.16 -7.72
C GLY A 65 5.03 3.77 -7.57
N TYR A 66 4.62 2.83 -8.44
CA TYR A 66 5.23 1.50 -8.50
C TYR A 66 6.72 1.53 -8.91
N GLU A 67 7.14 2.65 -9.51
CA GLU A 67 8.52 2.91 -9.96
C GLU A 67 9.45 3.34 -8.82
N ILE A 68 8.94 3.57 -7.61
CA ILE A 68 9.72 4.07 -6.48
C ILE A 68 10.41 2.94 -5.69
N PRO A 69 9.70 1.88 -5.23
CA PRO A 69 10.35 0.85 -4.41
C PRO A 69 11.35 0.00 -5.22
N ASN A 70 12.48 -0.36 -4.58
CA ASN A 70 13.49 -1.19 -5.26
C ASN A 70 12.98 -2.60 -5.55
N TYR A 71 12.16 -3.20 -4.67
CA TYR A 71 11.63 -4.55 -4.89
C TYR A 71 10.73 -4.67 -6.14
N THR A 72 10.16 -3.58 -6.61
CA THR A 72 9.37 -3.53 -7.85
C THR A 72 10.25 -3.31 -9.10
N GLY A 73 11.47 -2.82 -8.92
CA GLY A 73 12.41 -2.47 -10.00
C GLY A 73 12.75 -0.98 -10.06
N GLY A 74 12.39 -0.20 -9.05
CA GLY A 74 12.80 1.20 -8.91
C GLY A 74 14.30 1.34 -8.69
N GLU A 75 14.93 2.31 -9.35
CA GLU A 75 16.39 2.51 -9.34
C GLU A 75 16.79 3.93 -8.93
N SER A 76 15.83 4.86 -8.78
CA SER A 76 16.14 6.25 -8.45
C SER A 76 16.31 6.50 -6.96
N TYR A 77 15.77 5.65 -6.12
CA TYR A 77 15.71 5.84 -4.67
C TYR A 77 16.08 4.55 -3.94
N GLU A 78 16.52 4.67 -2.69
CA GLU A 78 16.79 3.53 -1.83
C GLU A 78 15.63 3.34 -0.87
N THR A 79 15.02 2.15 -0.90
CA THR A 79 13.85 1.81 -0.08
C THR A 79 14.05 0.48 0.69
N PRO A 80 15.13 0.37 1.49
CA PRO A 80 15.51 -0.90 2.13
C PRO A 80 14.47 -1.41 3.15
N ASN A 81 13.69 -0.54 3.77
CA ASN A 81 12.68 -0.94 4.75
C ASN A 81 11.39 -1.42 4.07
N ILE A 82 10.99 -0.77 2.98
CA ILE A 82 9.89 -1.26 2.13
C ILE A 82 10.26 -2.62 1.56
N ASP A 83 11.49 -2.80 1.07
CA ASP A 83 12.00 -4.07 0.56
C ASP A 83 12.03 -5.15 1.64
N ARG A 84 12.45 -4.80 2.86
CA ARG A 84 12.41 -5.71 4.02
C ARG A 84 10.99 -6.20 4.30
N LEU A 85 10.01 -5.30 4.28
CA LEU A 85 8.60 -5.65 4.45
C LEU A 85 8.11 -6.56 3.33
N ALA A 86 8.39 -6.21 2.06
CA ALA A 86 8.03 -7.00 0.89
C ALA A 86 8.64 -8.41 0.91
N ASN A 87 9.90 -8.53 1.31
CA ASN A 87 10.62 -9.81 1.39
C ASN A 87 10.20 -10.68 2.57
N SER A 88 9.65 -10.09 3.63
CA SER A 88 9.15 -10.83 4.80
C SER A 88 7.69 -11.27 4.69
N GLY A 89 6.98 -10.84 3.64
CA GLY A 89 5.55 -11.02 3.49
C GLY A 89 5.12 -11.55 2.12
N MET A 90 3.95 -11.15 1.72
CA MET A 90 3.34 -11.49 0.43
C MET A 90 3.26 -10.24 -0.44
N GLN A 91 3.74 -10.36 -1.67
CA GLN A 91 3.66 -9.30 -2.68
C GLN A 91 2.52 -9.60 -3.66
N PHE A 92 1.65 -8.62 -3.89
CA PHE A 92 0.57 -8.71 -4.87
C PHE A 92 1.04 -8.13 -6.19
N THR A 93 1.36 -8.98 -7.16
CA THR A 93 1.86 -8.56 -8.48
C THR A 93 0.78 -8.02 -9.42
N ARG A 94 -0.48 -8.16 -9.04
CA ARG A 94 -1.65 -7.66 -9.79
C ARG A 94 -2.60 -7.00 -8.81
N CYS A 95 -2.32 -5.77 -8.46
CA CYS A 95 -3.18 -4.93 -7.65
C CYS A 95 -3.36 -3.61 -8.42
N VAL A 96 -4.60 -3.23 -8.69
CA VAL A 96 -4.92 -2.02 -9.45
C VAL A 96 -5.66 -1.08 -8.51
N GLY A 97 -5.11 0.11 -8.33
CA GLY A 97 -5.74 1.21 -7.61
C GLY A 97 -6.43 2.19 -8.55
N THR A 98 -7.11 3.15 -7.97
CA THR A 98 -7.62 4.30 -8.71
C THR A 98 -6.50 5.31 -8.98
N PRO A 99 -6.65 6.21 -9.98
CA PRO A 99 -5.57 7.14 -10.33
C PRO A 99 -5.30 8.22 -9.28
N LEU A 100 -6.20 8.43 -8.33
CA LEU A 100 -6.17 9.53 -7.37
C LEU A 100 -6.35 9.05 -5.93
N CYS A 101 -5.78 9.81 -5.00
CA CYS A 101 -5.74 9.49 -3.57
C CYS A 101 -7.13 9.40 -2.91
N THR A 102 -8.04 10.36 -3.13
CA THR A 102 -9.37 10.38 -2.49
C THR A 102 -10.22 9.18 -2.87
N PRO A 103 -10.39 8.84 -4.17
CA PRO A 103 -11.11 7.63 -4.57
C PRO A 103 -10.53 6.35 -3.99
N SER A 104 -9.20 6.22 -3.99
CA SER A 104 -8.51 5.03 -3.43
C SER A 104 -8.77 4.88 -1.93
N ARG A 105 -8.74 5.99 -1.18
CA ARG A 105 -9.07 5.99 0.26
C ARG A 105 -10.49 5.54 0.50
N PHE A 106 -11.42 6.02 -0.31
CA PHE A 106 -12.83 5.64 -0.23
C PHE A 106 -13.02 4.15 -0.53
N GLU A 107 -12.43 3.65 -1.61
CA GLU A 107 -12.49 2.23 -1.98
C GLU A 107 -11.92 1.34 -0.88
N LEU A 108 -10.73 1.70 -0.38
CA LEU A 108 -10.05 0.94 0.66
C LEU A 108 -10.87 0.83 1.94
N LEU A 109 -11.46 1.93 2.37
CA LEU A 109 -12.23 1.96 3.62
C LEU A 109 -13.59 1.27 3.48
N THR A 110 -14.25 1.36 2.32
CA THR A 110 -15.63 0.86 2.13
C THR A 110 -15.72 -0.47 1.38
N GLY A 111 -14.66 -0.89 0.70
CA GLY A 111 -14.67 -2.04 -0.20
C GLY A 111 -15.57 -1.85 -1.44
N LYS A 112 -15.90 -0.61 -1.80
CA LYS A 112 -16.79 -0.29 -2.93
C LYS A 112 -16.02 0.36 -4.06
N TYR A 113 -16.04 -0.25 -5.24
CA TYR A 113 -15.47 0.36 -6.45
C TYR A 113 -16.12 1.69 -6.78
N ASN A 114 -15.37 2.58 -7.42
CA ASN A 114 -15.81 3.93 -7.78
C ASN A 114 -17.06 3.97 -8.67
N LEU A 115 -17.28 2.95 -9.50
CA LEU A 115 -18.54 2.76 -10.23
C LEU A 115 -19.77 2.57 -9.32
N ARG A 116 -19.56 2.21 -8.07
CA ARG A 116 -20.63 1.99 -7.07
C ARG A 116 -20.74 3.13 -6.08
N ASN A 117 -19.66 3.84 -5.83
CA ASN A 117 -19.61 4.93 -4.87
C ASN A 117 -19.64 6.32 -5.54
N TYR A 118 -19.45 6.38 -6.87
CA TYR A 118 -19.40 7.61 -7.69
C TYR A 118 -18.31 8.60 -7.29
N PHE A 119 -17.31 8.13 -6.56
CA PHE A 119 -16.18 8.92 -6.12
C PHE A 119 -15.05 8.80 -7.14
N VAL A 120 -14.98 9.78 -8.03
CA VAL A 120 -14.03 9.76 -9.17
C VAL A 120 -13.08 10.94 -9.17
N ASP A 121 -13.23 11.85 -8.22
CA ASP A 121 -12.47 13.10 -8.13
C ASP A 121 -11.79 13.24 -6.76
N SER A 122 -10.82 14.15 -6.69
CA SER A 122 -10.09 14.48 -5.44
C SER A 122 -10.95 15.22 -4.42
N TRP A 123 -12.12 15.68 -4.80
CA TRP A 123 -13.03 16.49 -3.99
C TRP A 123 -14.34 15.76 -3.76
N GLY A 124 -14.60 15.37 -2.54
CA GLY A 124 -15.87 14.75 -2.22
C GLY A 124 -15.94 14.32 -0.77
N SER A 125 -17.16 14.23 -0.27
CA SER A 125 -17.44 13.81 1.11
C SER A 125 -17.86 12.35 1.13
N MET A 126 -17.20 11.54 1.96
CA MET A 126 -17.70 10.21 2.28
C MET A 126 -18.98 10.37 3.11
N GLY A 127 -20.13 9.94 2.58
CA GLY A 127 -21.38 9.98 3.31
C GLY A 127 -21.27 9.28 4.68
N ARG A 128 -21.88 9.85 5.67
CA ARG A 128 -21.84 9.36 7.07
C ARG A 128 -22.52 8.01 7.27
N ASP A 129 -23.27 7.56 6.29
CA ASP A 129 -24.01 6.28 6.24
C ASP A 129 -23.16 5.12 5.69
N GLN A 130 -21.90 5.37 5.33
CA GLN A 130 -21.01 4.32 4.83
C GLN A 130 -20.55 3.39 5.94
N ASN A 131 -20.65 2.09 5.67
CA ASN A 131 -20.00 1.09 6.49
C ASN A 131 -18.54 0.93 6.01
N THR A 132 -17.61 1.10 6.91
CA THR A 132 -16.19 0.96 6.64
C THR A 132 -15.62 -0.27 7.30
N ILE A 133 -14.41 -0.66 6.89
CA ILE A 133 -13.63 -1.68 7.59
C ILE A 133 -13.42 -1.31 9.07
N ALA A 134 -13.25 -0.03 9.40
CA ALA A 134 -13.11 0.42 10.77
C ALA A 134 -14.39 0.20 11.60
N ASN A 135 -15.58 0.50 11.03
CA ASN A 135 -16.86 0.18 11.70
C ASN A 135 -16.98 -1.32 11.96
N LEU A 136 -16.64 -2.14 10.98
CA LEU A 136 -16.72 -3.59 11.10
C LEU A 136 -15.79 -4.11 12.21
N LEU A 137 -14.53 -3.68 12.20
CA LEU A 137 -13.55 -4.09 13.20
C LEU A 137 -13.90 -3.59 14.59
N ARG A 138 -14.33 -2.33 14.71
CA ARG A 138 -14.82 -1.78 15.99
C ARG A 138 -15.99 -2.59 16.55
N SER A 139 -16.93 -3.02 15.70
CA SER A 139 -18.05 -3.89 16.13
C SER A 139 -17.60 -5.27 16.63
N LYS A 140 -16.36 -5.66 16.31
CA LYS A 140 -15.69 -6.88 16.79
C LYS A 140 -14.78 -6.66 17.99
N GLY A 141 -14.82 -5.47 18.59
CA GLY A 141 -14.04 -5.13 19.78
C GLY A 141 -12.62 -4.64 19.51
N TYR A 142 -12.29 -4.30 18.28
CA TYR A 142 -11.01 -3.65 17.97
C TYR A 142 -11.01 -2.20 18.42
N ALA A 143 -9.92 -1.76 19.05
CA ALA A 143 -9.61 -0.34 19.18
C ALA A 143 -9.20 0.19 17.79
N THR A 144 -9.68 1.38 17.40
CA THR A 144 -9.52 1.87 16.03
C THR A 144 -8.86 3.24 15.98
N TYR A 145 -7.86 3.41 15.12
CA TYR A 145 -7.09 4.65 14.99
C TYR A 145 -6.89 5.06 13.54
N ALA A 146 -7.06 6.36 13.24
CA ALA A 146 -6.69 6.96 11.96
C ALA A 146 -5.57 7.98 12.14
N ALA A 147 -4.55 7.95 11.29
CA ALA A 147 -3.46 8.91 11.29
C ALA A 147 -3.09 9.39 9.88
N GLY A 148 -2.61 10.63 9.78
CA GLY A 148 -2.09 11.22 8.56
C GLY A 148 -3.16 11.85 7.67
N LYS A 149 -3.02 11.74 6.37
CA LYS A 149 -3.90 12.35 5.38
C LYS A 149 -5.28 11.72 5.39
N TRP A 150 -6.29 12.47 5.80
CA TRP A 150 -7.68 12.00 5.81
C TRP A 150 -8.36 12.17 4.45
N GLN A 151 -8.52 13.38 3.99
CA GLN A 151 -9.03 13.76 2.66
C GLN A 151 -10.42 13.21 2.30
N LEU A 152 -11.24 12.87 3.27
CA LEU A 152 -12.59 12.31 3.07
C LEU A 152 -13.69 13.16 3.67
N ASP A 153 -13.38 14.42 4.00
CA ASP A 153 -14.33 15.41 4.51
C ASP A 153 -14.94 15.11 5.88
N GLY A 154 -15.63 16.07 6.46
CA GLY A 154 -16.52 15.89 7.61
C GLY A 154 -15.90 15.94 9.02
N GLY A 155 -14.59 16.07 9.15
CA GLY A 155 -13.91 16.26 10.44
C GLY A 155 -14.22 15.21 11.50
N ASP A 156 -14.25 15.62 12.78
CA ASP A 156 -14.43 14.75 13.95
C ASP A 156 -15.66 13.83 13.86
N THR A 157 -16.81 14.41 13.50
CA THR A 157 -18.07 13.65 13.40
C THR A 157 -17.97 12.55 12.36
N SER A 158 -17.33 12.82 11.22
CA SER A 158 -17.16 11.85 10.16
C SER A 158 -16.27 10.69 10.60
N LEU A 159 -15.11 10.97 11.17
CA LEU A 159 -14.18 9.94 11.63
C LEU A 159 -14.81 8.98 12.64
N LYS A 160 -15.53 9.52 13.65
CA LYS A 160 -16.23 8.71 14.65
C LYS A 160 -17.36 7.87 14.04
N MET A 161 -18.13 8.44 13.11
CA MET A 161 -19.20 7.71 12.43
C MET A 161 -18.64 6.63 11.48
N LEU A 162 -17.49 6.87 10.89
CA LEU A 162 -16.81 5.93 10.01
C LEU A 162 -15.96 4.89 10.77
N GLY A 163 -16.06 4.88 12.10
CA GLY A 163 -15.58 3.78 12.91
C GLY A 163 -14.25 3.99 13.60
N PHE A 164 -13.70 5.19 13.63
CA PHE A 164 -12.45 5.49 14.33
C PHE A 164 -12.72 6.07 15.72
N ASP A 165 -12.18 5.42 16.76
CA ASP A 165 -12.31 5.86 18.14
C ASP A 165 -11.41 7.04 18.45
N GLU A 166 -10.18 6.99 17.93
CA GLU A 166 -9.17 8.03 18.07
C GLU A 166 -8.55 8.35 16.70
N TYR A 167 -8.01 9.56 16.57
CA TYR A 167 -7.33 9.96 15.34
C TYR A 167 -6.40 11.16 15.53
N SER A 168 -5.36 11.24 14.67
CA SER A 168 -4.52 12.42 14.43
C SER A 168 -4.35 12.59 12.94
N ILE A 169 -4.95 13.59 12.34
CA ILE A 169 -5.04 13.73 10.89
C ILE A 169 -4.61 15.11 10.40
N THR A 170 -4.15 15.15 9.16
CA THR A 170 -4.02 16.38 8.37
C THR A 170 -5.19 16.48 7.39
N ASN A 171 -5.47 17.69 6.95
CA ASN A 171 -6.52 17.99 5.98
C ASN A 171 -7.89 17.35 6.33
N PRO A 172 -8.50 17.67 7.46
CA PRO A 172 -9.91 17.43 7.64
C PRO A 172 -10.65 18.44 6.74
N TYR A 173 -10.89 18.10 5.49
CA TYR A 173 -11.66 18.98 4.59
C TYR A 173 -12.99 19.32 5.24
N LYS A 174 -13.29 20.61 5.29
CA LYS A 174 -14.58 21.16 5.74
C LYS A 174 -15.08 20.62 7.08
N ILE A 175 -14.29 20.83 8.13
CA ILE A 175 -14.90 20.82 9.47
C ILE A 175 -15.98 21.90 9.45
N ALA A 176 -17.21 21.53 9.81
CA ALA A 176 -18.31 22.47 9.86
C ALA A 176 -17.92 23.68 10.71
N GLY A 177 -17.76 24.84 10.09
CA GLY A 177 -17.29 26.06 10.74
C GLY A 177 -15.81 26.40 10.56
N SER A 178 -14.98 25.54 10.00
CA SER A 178 -13.65 25.91 9.56
C SER A 178 -13.71 26.52 8.18
N VAL A 179 -13.33 27.77 8.08
CA VAL A 179 -13.15 28.45 6.79
C VAL A 179 -11.70 28.20 6.40
N GLY A 180 -11.47 27.21 5.53
CA GLY A 180 -10.09 27.20 5.24
C GLY A 180 -9.51 26.30 4.21
N GLU A 181 -9.41 26.84 3.02
CA GLU A 181 -8.37 26.50 2.05
C GLU A 181 -6.94 26.64 2.60
N GLU A 182 -6.77 27.38 3.70
CA GLU A 182 -5.47 27.60 4.36
C GLU A 182 -4.98 26.41 5.20
N ASP A 183 -5.83 25.49 5.57
CA ASP A 183 -5.46 24.36 6.44
C ASP A 183 -4.61 23.29 5.72
N GLY A 184 -4.57 23.31 4.40
CA GLY A 184 -3.82 22.35 3.58
C GLY A 184 -2.33 22.64 3.39
N LEU A 185 -1.84 23.83 3.76
CA LEU A 185 -0.50 24.27 3.36
C LEU A 185 0.62 23.78 4.28
N ASN A 186 0.35 23.44 5.54
CA ASN A 186 1.36 23.04 6.49
C ASN A 186 1.23 21.56 6.84
N LEU A 187 1.65 20.69 5.90
CA LEU A 187 1.63 19.24 6.11
C LEU A 187 2.87 18.77 6.87
N TYR A 188 4.01 19.35 6.55
CA TYR A 188 5.33 18.88 6.96
C TYR A 188 5.93 19.71 8.07
N LYS A 189 6.65 20.80 7.77
CA LYS A 189 7.23 21.63 8.82
C LYS A 189 6.18 22.57 9.40
N ASN A 190 6.10 22.68 10.74
CA ASN A 190 5.08 23.42 11.48
C ASN A 190 3.64 22.97 11.14
N PRO A 191 3.34 21.68 11.21
CA PRO A 191 2.09 21.13 10.65
C PRO A 191 0.87 21.58 11.46
N LYS A 192 -0.26 21.65 10.77
CA LYS A 192 -1.57 21.73 11.41
C LYS A 192 -2.16 20.32 11.53
N ILE A 193 -2.23 19.80 12.72
CA ILE A 193 -2.71 18.45 13.01
C ILE A 193 -3.99 18.52 13.85
N TYR A 194 -5.00 17.84 13.39
CA TYR A 194 -6.29 17.73 14.07
C TYR A 194 -6.38 16.39 14.80
N THR A 195 -6.46 16.44 16.13
CA THR A 195 -6.43 15.26 16.99
C THR A 195 -7.67 15.24 17.88
N ASN A 196 -8.48 14.19 17.76
CA ASN A 196 -9.63 13.92 18.62
C ASN A 196 -10.53 15.14 18.90
N GLY A 197 -10.86 15.89 17.86
CA GLY A 197 -11.78 17.03 17.95
C GLY A 197 -11.12 18.41 18.09
N ASN A 198 -9.79 18.48 18.20
CA ASN A 198 -9.10 19.75 18.35
C ASN A 198 -7.82 19.80 17.51
N TYR A 199 -7.44 21.01 17.07
CA TYR A 199 -6.10 21.22 16.53
C TYR A 199 -5.07 21.16 17.66
N LEU A 200 -3.92 20.58 17.38
CA LEU A 200 -2.78 20.67 18.28
C LEU A 200 -2.37 22.15 18.44
N ALA A 201 -2.02 22.53 19.66
CA ALA A 201 -1.51 23.86 19.94
C ALA A 201 -0.21 24.12 19.15
N THR A 202 -0.02 25.34 18.65
CA THR A 202 1.13 25.71 17.81
C THR A 202 2.47 25.38 18.48
N GLU A 203 2.56 25.50 19.79
CA GLU A 203 3.78 25.19 20.56
C GLU A 203 4.17 23.72 20.47
N LEU A 204 3.21 22.83 20.17
CA LEU A 204 3.46 21.39 20.00
C LEU A 204 3.93 21.03 18.59
N THR A 205 3.75 21.92 17.63
CA THR A 205 4.05 21.67 16.21
C THR A 205 5.16 22.59 15.66
N LEU A 206 5.42 23.71 16.31
CA LEU A 206 6.43 24.67 15.86
C LEU A 206 7.83 24.04 15.81
N GLY A 207 8.51 24.15 14.68
CA GLY A 207 9.82 23.59 14.43
C GLY A 207 9.84 22.08 14.22
N LYS A 208 8.68 21.41 14.30
CA LYS A 208 8.57 19.96 14.16
C LYS A 208 8.13 19.55 12.76
N TYR A 209 8.33 18.28 12.48
CA TYR A 209 7.90 17.64 11.25
C TYR A 209 6.59 16.87 11.46
N GLY A 210 5.66 17.01 10.54
CA GLY A 210 4.32 16.46 10.68
C GLY A 210 4.30 14.94 10.79
N GLU A 211 5.11 14.29 9.99
CA GLU A 211 5.14 12.82 9.97
C GLU A 211 5.71 12.25 11.27
N ASP A 212 6.68 12.91 11.91
CA ASP A 212 7.18 12.50 13.23
C ASP A 212 6.07 12.53 14.28
N ILE A 213 5.26 13.60 14.30
CA ILE A 213 4.14 13.73 15.23
C ILE A 213 3.10 12.65 14.95
N MET A 214 2.81 12.38 13.68
CA MET A 214 1.86 11.32 13.28
C MET A 214 2.37 9.93 13.66
N ARG A 215 3.62 9.61 13.34
CA ARG A 215 4.26 8.36 13.74
C ARG A 215 4.20 8.16 15.25
N ASP A 216 4.59 9.16 16.01
CA ASP A 216 4.62 9.09 17.48
C ASP A 216 3.21 8.88 18.06
N SER A 217 2.19 9.48 17.44
CA SER A 217 0.79 9.26 17.81
C SER A 217 0.33 7.82 17.51
N VAL A 218 0.68 7.27 16.35
CA VAL A 218 0.45 5.87 15.99
C VAL A 218 1.15 4.92 16.97
N PHE A 219 2.42 5.17 17.27
CA PHE A 219 3.19 4.33 18.19
C PHE A 219 2.63 4.36 19.61
N SER A 220 2.22 5.54 20.08
CA SER A 220 1.55 5.68 21.37
C SER A 220 0.23 4.90 21.42
N PHE A 221 -0.57 4.95 20.35
CA PHE A 221 -1.81 4.17 20.25
C PHE A 221 -1.54 2.67 20.27
N ILE A 222 -0.59 2.18 19.46
CA ILE A 222 -0.22 0.77 19.41
C ILE A 222 0.25 0.28 20.79
N GLU A 223 1.08 1.06 21.47
CA GLU A 223 1.63 0.69 22.78
C GLU A 223 0.54 0.59 23.86
N ARG A 224 -0.42 1.52 23.87
CA ARG A 224 -1.55 1.47 24.81
C ARG A 224 -2.50 0.31 24.56
N ASN A 225 -2.57 -0.19 23.33
CA ASN A 225 -3.51 -1.23 22.90
C ASN A 225 -2.87 -2.59 22.62
N LYS A 226 -1.57 -2.77 22.87
CA LYS A 226 -0.82 -3.98 22.51
C LYS A 226 -1.36 -5.30 23.05
N GLU A 227 -2.13 -5.26 24.13
CA GLU A 227 -2.76 -6.45 24.77
C GLU A 227 -4.17 -6.75 24.20
N ASN A 228 -4.70 -5.87 23.35
CA ASN A 228 -6.04 -5.99 22.76
C ASN A 228 -5.94 -5.89 21.24
N PRO A 229 -6.88 -6.46 20.48
CA PRO A 229 -6.87 -6.30 19.05
C PRO A 229 -7.11 -4.83 18.66
N PHE A 230 -6.31 -4.35 17.72
CA PHE A 230 -6.42 -2.97 17.23
C PHE A 230 -6.34 -2.90 15.70
N PHE A 231 -6.92 -1.83 15.19
CA PHE A 231 -6.85 -1.44 13.79
C PHE A 231 -6.27 -0.03 13.66
N VAL A 232 -5.23 0.10 12.89
CA VAL A 232 -4.62 1.39 12.52
C VAL A 232 -4.74 1.60 11.03
N TYR A 233 -5.32 2.72 10.63
CA TYR A 233 -5.24 3.26 9.29
C TYR A 233 -4.26 4.43 9.33
N TRP A 234 -3.04 4.20 8.85
CA TRP A 234 -2.00 5.22 8.78
C TRP A 234 -1.74 5.60 7.33
N ALA A 235 -2.04 6.82 6.99
CA ALA A 235 -1.86 7.39 5.67
C ALA A 235 -0.89 8.57 5.74
N PRO A 236 0.43 8.34 5.76
CA PRO A 236 1.41 9.43 5.72
C PRO A 236 1.13 10.40 4.58
N ASN A 237 1.45 11.68 4.75
CA ASN A 237 1.38 12.64 3.65
C ASN A 237 2.53 12.47 2.66
N LEU A 238 3.61 11.79 3.07
CA LEU A 238 4.74 11.45 2.22
C LEU A 238 4.32 10.47 1.10
N CYS A 239 4.68 10.71 -0.17
CA CYS A 239 5.55 11.81 -0.64
C CYS A 239 4.77 12.89 -1.42
N HIS A 240 3.56 13.22 -0.98
CA HIS A 240 2.71 14.22 -1.64
C HIS A 240 3.34 15.62 -1.55
N LYS A 241 3.14 16.41 -2.58
CA LYS A 241 3.54 17.83 -2.55
C LYS A 241 2.75 18.64 -1.49
N PRO A 242 3.24 19.78 -0.99
CA PRO A 242 4.45 20.50 -1.45
C PRO A 242 5.73 19.75 -1.07
N PHE A 243 6.67 19.65 -2.02
CA PHE A 243 7.96 19.02 -1.74
C PHE A 243 8.80 19.90 -0.83
N GLN A 244 9.10 19.39 0.36
CA GLN A 244 9.80 20.12 1.41
C GLN A 244 10.94 19.27 1.99
N PRO A 245 11.99 19.91 2.56
CA PRO A 245 13.06 19.16 3.20
C PRO A 245 12.55 18.37 4.40
N THR A 246 13.07 17.17 4.58
CA THR A 246 12.84 16.31 5.73
C THR A 246 13.78 16.65 6.88
N PRO A 247 13.53 16.23 8.13
CA PRO A 247 14.37 16.54 9.29
C PRO A 247 15.85 16.19 9.14
N ASP A 248 16.17 15.15 8.34
CA ASP A 248 17.54 14.73 8.05
C ASP A 248 18.16 15.47 6.84
N HIS A 249 17.43 16.37 6.20
CA HIS A 249 17.95 17.21 5.12
C HIS A 249 18.61 18.49 5.70
N PRO A 250 19.79 18.92 5.19
CA PRO A 250 20.49 20.11 5.69
C PRO A 250 19.65 21.39 5.73
N ASP A 251 18.75 21.56 4.77
CA ASP A 251 17.92 22.75 4.63
C ASP A 251 16.77 22.81 5.63
N PHE A 252 16.44 21.71 6.32
CA PHE A 252 15.27 21.65 7.17
C PHE A 252 15.23 22.75 8.24
N ALA A 253 16.36 23.00 8.90
CA ALA A 253 16.41 23.97 9.98
C ALA A 253 16.06 25.40 9.51
N SER A 254 16.56 25.79 8.34
CA SER A 254 16.37 27.11 7.75
C SER A 254 15.15 27.26 6.85
N TYR A 255 14.50 26.16 6.49
CA TYR A 255 13.35 26.18 5.60
C TYR A 255 12.16 26.90 6.25
N ASP A 256 11.57 27.84 5.54
CA ASP A 256 10.37 28.56 5.96
C ASP A 256 9.16 28.07 5.14
N PRO A 257 8.26 27.28 5.71
CA PRO A 257 7.10 26.76 5.00
C PRO A 257 6.05 27.83 4.64
N SER A 258 6.17 29.04 5.20
CA SER A 258 5.27 30.17 4.90
C SER A 258 5.66 30.92 3.62
N ILE A 259 6.90 30.77 3.18
CA ILE A 259 7.40 31.37 1.95
C ILE A 259 7.00 30.47 0.78
N GLY A 260 5.77 30.53 0.47
CA GLY A 260 4.93 29.98 -0.51
C GLY A 260 5.51 29.38 -1.77
N GLN A 261 5.77 28.11 -1.78
CA GLN A 261 5.68 27.36 -3.04
C GLN A 261 4.51 26.38 -2.88
N GLN A 262 3.46 26.61 -3.63
CA GLN A 262 2.26 25.77 -3.59
C GLN A 262 2.60 24.29 -3.89
N ASP A 263 3.66 24.05 -4.67
CA ASP A 263 4.09 22.70 -5.08
C ASP A 263 5.42 22.28 -4.41
N GLY A 264 6.16 23.19 -3.76
CA GLY A 264 7.49 22.91 -3.23
C GLY A 264 8.58 22.82 -4.31
N ASP A 265 9.71 22.20 -3.97
CA ASP A 265 10.83 22.00 -4.89
C ASP A 265 11.14 20.51 -5.02
N THR A 266 11.11 20.00 -6.24
CA THR A 266 11.36 18.57 -6.55
C THR A 266 12.73 18.07 -6.08
N ILE A 267 13.69 18.95 -5.79
CA ILE A 267 14.99 18.58 -5.20
C ILE A 267 14.84 17.87 -3.86
N TYR A 268 13.74 18.11 -3.13
CA TYR A 268 13.46 17.48 -1.84
C TYR A 268 12.79 16.13 -1.95
N TYR A 269 12.24 15.78 -3.12
CA TYR A 269 11.51 14.51 -3.29
C TYR A 269 12.36 13.27 -2.92
N PRO A 270 13.65 13.15 -3.28
CA PRO A 270 14.49 12.03 -2.86
C PRO A 270 14.61 11.90 -1.33
N SER A 271 14.72 13.03 -0.60
CA SER A 271 14.76 12.99 0.86
C SER A 271 13.41 12.58 1.46
N MET A 272 12.30 12.96 0.83
CA MET A 272 10.96 12.58 1.26
C MET A 272 10.73 11.06 1.08
N VAL A 273 11.16 10.48 -0.04
CA VAL A 273 11.09 9.02 -0.27
C VAL A 273 11.93 8.27 0.77
N LYS A 274 13.15 8.71 1.00
CA LYS A 274 14.04 8.12 2.02
C LYS A 274 13.40 8.18 3.41
N TYR A 275 12.84 9.33 3.77
CA TYR A 275 12.19 9.50 5.07
C TYR A 275 10.94 8.63 5.20
N TYR A 276 10.16 8.52 4.15
CA TYR A 276 9.02 7.61 4.08
C TYR A 276 9.42 6.15 4.34
N ASP A 277 10.49 5.69 3.70
CA ASP A 277 11.04 4.36 3.93
C ASP A 277 11.49 4.16 5.39
N GLN A 278 12.10 5.19 6.00
CA GLN A 278 12.51 5.17 7.41
C GLN A 278 11.31 5.07 8.35
N GLU A 279 10.21 5.76 8.07
CA GLU A 279 8.96 5.69 8.84
C GLU A 279 8.38 4.27 8.85
N LEU A 280 8.39 3.60 7.70
CA LEU A 280 7.97 2.20 7.59
C LEU A 280 8.91 1.26 8.34
N GLY A 281 10.21 1.51 8.29
CA GLY A 281 11.19 0.80 9.09
C GLY A 281 10.93 0.93 10.58
N ALA A 282 10.69 2.17 11.04
CA ALA A 282 10.38 2.45 12.44
C ALA A 282 9.11 1.75 12.92
N LEU A 283 8.06 1.69 12.07
CA LEU A 283 6.84 0.92 12.38
C LEU A 283 7.13 -0.56 12.54
N TYR A 284 7.86 -1.15 11.60
CA TYR A 284 8.22 -2.55 11.66
C TYR A 284 9.01 -2.88 12.94
N ASP A 285 9.97 -2.03 13.28
CA ASP A 285 10.80 -2.19 14.48
C ASP A 285 9.99 -1.99 15.77
N LYS A 286 9.04 -1.03 15.78
CA LYS A 286 8.12 -0.81 16.92
C LYS A 286 7.27 -2.05 17.20
N VAL A 287 6.66 -2.63 16.18
CA VAL A 287 5.82 -3.83 16.30
C VAL A 287 6.65 -5.02 16.84
N ASN A 288 7.89 -5.18 16.35
CA ASN A 288 8.81 -6.21 16.83
C ASN A 288 9.24 -5.98 18.29
N SER A 289 9.60 -4.74 18.63
CA SER A 289 10.05 -4.39 19.98
C SER A 289 8.98 -4.59 21.05
N LEU A 290 7.71 -4.45 20.68
CA LEU A 290 6.58 -4.72 21.55
C LEU A 290 6.23 -6.22 21.66
N GLY A 291 6.89 -7.09 20.90
CA GLY A 291 6.65 -8.53 20.91
C GLY A 291 5.32 -8.96 20.24
N ILE A 292 4.66 -8.07 19.50
CA ILE A 292 3.35 -8.33 18.89
C ILE A 292 3.42 -8.70 17.39
N ALA A 293 4.60 -8.75 16.81
CA ALA A 293 4.79 -8.99 15.37
C ALA A 293 4.13 -10.29 14.88
N ASN A 294 4.15 -11.34 15.70
CA ASN A 294 3.56 -12.63 15.33
C ASN A 294 2.02 -12.61 15.23
N ASN A 295 1.36 -11.60 15.79
CA ASN A 295 -0.10 -11.43 15.74
C ASN A 295 -0.47 -10.07 15.11
N THR A 296 0.36 -9.53 14.24
CA THR A 296 0.11 -8.24 13.57
C THR A 296 0.24 -8.40 12.06
N LEU A 297 -0.81 -8.01 11.34
CA LEU A 297 -0.82 -7.89 9.89
C LEU A 297 -0.52 -6.43 9.51
N ILE A 298 0.57 -6.22 8.81
CA ILE A 298 0.90 -4.92 8.19
C ILE A 298 0.61 -5.01 6.71
N LEU A 299 -0.26 -4.14 6.22
CA LEU A 299 -0.62 -4.00 4.82
C LEU A 299 -0.04 -2.67 4.30
N TYR A 300 0.98 -2.76 3.45
CA TYR A 300 1.51 -1.61 2.71
C TYR A 300 0.80 -1.51 1.37
N ILE A 301 0.18 -0.37 1.11
CA ILE A 301 -0.62 -0.12 -0.10
C ILE A 301 -0.19 1.21 -0.71
N ILE A 302 -0.05 1.25 -2.01
CA ILE A 302 0.15 2.49 -2.79
C ILE A 302 -1.22 2.98 -3.24
N GLY A 303 -1.56 4.23 -2.90
CA GLY A 303 -2.89 4.79 -3.08
C GLY A 303 -3.17 5.40 -4.45
N ASP A 304 -2.14 5.71 -5.21
CA ASP A 304 -2.23 6.40 -6.51
C ASP A 304 -1.60 5.55 -7.61
N ASN A 305 -1.86 5.91 -8.88
CA ASN A 305 -1.29 5.17 -10.01
C ASN A 305 0.14 5.60 -10.39
N GLY A 306 0.74 6.52 -9.66
CA GLY A 306 2.09 7.02 -9.91
C GLY A 306 2.43 8.25 -9.07
N THR A 307 3.63 8.74 -9.26
CA THR A 307 4.12 9.98 -8.66
C THR A 307 3.57 11.22 -9.39
N GLU A 308 3.75 12.40 -8.80
CA GLU A 308 3.44 13.68 -9.44
C GLU A 308 4.16 13.85 -10.77
N SER A 309 3.55 14.59 -11.70
CA SER A 309 4.03 14.72 -13.09
C SER A 309 5.43 15.34 -13.24
N ASP A 310 5.87 16.05 -12.22
CA ASP A 310 7.17 16.72 -12.20
C ASP A 310 8.32 15.79 -11.80
N ILE A 311 7.99 14.59 -11.32
CA ILE A 311 8.95 13.58 -10.90
C ILE A 311 9.21 12.61 -12.07
N ASN A 312 10.48 12.38 -12.36
CA ASN A 312 10.93 11.37 -13.28
C ASN A 312 11.79 10.36 -12.54
N SER A 313 11.47 9.08 -12.65
CA SER A 313 12.16 8.02 -11.93
C SER A 313 12.73 6.99 -12.89
N LEU A 314 13.86 6.39 -12.53
CA LEU A 314 14.45 5.28 -13.27
C LEU A 314 13.83 3.97 -12.79
N TYR A 315 13.34 3.17 -13.71
CA TYR A 315 12.68 1.91 -13.47
C TYR A 315 13.07 0.88 -14.52
N ASN A 316 13.72 -0.21 -14.12
CA ASN A 316 14.24 -1.25 -15.04
C ASN A 316 15.02 -0.66 -16.23
N GLY A 317 15.93 0.29 -15.95
CA GLY A 317 16.75 0.95 -16.96
C GLY A 317 16.04 1.98 -17.85
N GLN A 318 14.79 2.32 -17.55
CA GLN A 318 14.00 3.27 -18.34
C GLN A 318 13.52 4.43 -17.46
N ILE A 319 13.47 5.63 -18.04
CA ILE A 319 12.87 6.78 -17.33
C ILE A 319 11.35 6.69 -17.44
N VAL A 320 10.70 6.65 -16.28
CA VAL A 320 9.25 6.68 -16.11
C VAL A 320 8.86 8.07 -15.59
N PRO A 321 8.11 8.85 -16.36
CA PRO A 321 7.57 10.13 -15.87
C PRO A 321 6.43 9.88 -14.89
N GLY A 322 6.25 10.79 -13.94
CA GLY A 322 5.13 10.74 -13.01
C GLY A 322 3.78 10.67 -13.71
N GLY A 323 2.94 9.75 -13.25
CA GLY A 323 1.70 9.36 -13.91
C GLY A 323 0.43 9.60 -13.10
N LYS A 324 0.52 10.26 -11.93
CA LYS A 324 -0.64 10.51 -11.06
C LYS A 324 -1.80 11.15 -11.83
N GLY A 325 -2.99 10.58 -11.68
CA GLY A 325 -4.20 11.08 -12.33
C GLY A 325 -4.28 10.85 -13.85
N LYS A 326 -3.25 10.27 -14.46
CA LYS A 326 -3.29 9.95 -15.89
C LYS A 326 -3.88 8.56 -16.09
N THR A 327 -4.72 8.42 -17.11
CA THR A 327 -5.14 7.10 -17.60
C THR A 327 -4.03 6.57 -18.50
N VAL A 328 -3.51 5.39 -18.19
CA VAL A 328 -2.56 4.66 -19.02
C VAL A 328 -3.32 3.98 -20.15
#